data_092c73c39c6f4e4c222c6bc52a2e2b76
#
_entry.id   092c73c39c6f4e4c222c6bc52a2e2b76
#
_cell.length_a   1.000
_cell.length_b   1.000
_cell.length_c   1.000
_cell.angle_alpha   90.00
_cell.angle_beta   90.00
_cell.angle_gamma   90.00
#
_symmetry.space_group_name_H-M   'P 1'
#
loop_
_entity.id
_entity.type
_entity.pdbx_description
1 polymer ?
#
loop_
_entity_poly.entity_id
_entity_poly.type
_entity_poly.pdbx_seq_one_letter_code
_entity_poly.pdbx_strand_id
1 'polypeptide(L)'
;MNLEQQLLAYTPYNEQEARDRELILRCLKDEPDVFTRRNELVHMTASAWIVNADRTKVLMAYHNLYQSWAWLGGHADGETDLLVVALKEAREESGLAHVRPVMEEIYSVEALHVCGHVKRGQYVSSHIHLNVTYLLEADENDPLFIKADENSGVAWFAPKEAEDVCTEPWMRDHIYRKLNEKLRTL
;
A
#
# COMPACT_ATOMS: atom_id res chain seq x y z
N MET A 1 11.55 2.32 -16.44
CA MET A 1 12.60 1.84 -15.50
C MET A 1 12.09 0.60 -14.82
N ASN A 2 12.96 -0.41 -14.54
CA ASN A 2 12.56 -1.51 -13.70
C ASN A 2 12.50 -1.07 -12.22
N LEU A 3 11.92 -1.89 -11.33
CA LEU A 3 11.73 -1.55 -9.92
C LEU A 3 13.05 -1.19 -9.21
N GLU A 4 14.14 -1.95 -9.46
CA GLU A 4 15.45 -1.66 -8.86
C GLU A 4 15.96 -0.25 -9.23
N GLN A 5 15.82 0.12 -10.49
CA GLN A 5 16.20 1.46 -10.97
C GLN A 5 15.34 2.56 -10.36
N GLN A 6 14.03 2.30 -10.17
CA GLN A 6 13.12 3.23 -9.50
C GLN A 6 13.52 3.42 -8.03
N LEU A 7 13.81 2.33 -7.32
CA LEU A 7 14.24 2.36 -5.92
C LEU A 7 15.60 3.06 -5.75
N LEU A 8 16.54 2.85 -6.68
CA LEU A 8 17.84 3.54 -6.65
C LEU A 8 17.68 5.06 -6.88
N ALA A 9 16.74 5.46 -7.73
CA ALA A 9 16.43 6.86 -7.99
C ALA A 9 15.58 7.51 -6.88
N TYR A 10 14.86 6.70 -6.09
CA TYR A 10 13.96 7.18 -5.03
C TYR A 10 14.75 7.88 -3.90
N THR A 11 14.31 9.08 -3.53
CA THR A 11 14.85 9.83 -2.39
C THR A 11 14.01 9.55 -1.14
N PRO A 12 14.52 8.82 -0.14
CA PRO A 12 13.77 8.55 1.10
C PRO A 12 13.40 9.83 1.85
N TYR A 13 12.19 9.86 2.35
CA TYR A 13 11.67 10.98 3.14
C TYR A 13 12.29 11.05 4.54
N ASN A 14 12.56 9.88 5.14
CA ASN A 14 13.10 9.77 6.50
C ASN A 14 14.01 8.53 6.64
N GLU A 15 14.51 8.28 7.86
CA GLU A 15 15.39 7.15 8.14
C GLU A 15 14.68 5.78 7.96
N GLN A 16 13.40 5.68 8.28
CA GLN A 16 12.62 4.45 8.06
C GLN A 16 12.62 4.08 6.58
N GLU A 17 12.25 5.01 5.70
CA GLU A 17 12.26 4.75 4.25
C GLU A 17 13.67 4.45 3.71
N ALA A 18 14.70 5.10 4.26
CA ALA A 18 16.08 4.83 3.85
C ALA A 18 16.48 3.38 4.17
N ARG A 19 16.16 2.90 5.37
CA ARG A 19 16.45 1.52 5.80
C ARG A 19 15.61 0.49 5.06
N ASP A 20 14.33 0.77 4.91
CA ASP A 20 13.40 -0.13 4.20
C ASP A 20 13.77 -0.24 2.71
N ARG A 21 14.15 0.87 2.06
CA ARG A 21 14.67 0.84 0.68
C ARG A 21 15.92 -0.05 0.56
N GLU A 22 16.88 0.09 1.49
CA GLU A 22 18.09 -0.76 1.49
C GLU A 22 17.73 -2.25 1.65
N LEU A 23 16.76 -2.56 2.52
CA LEU A 23 16.26 -3.91 2.70
C LEU A 23 15.60 -4.44 1.43
N ILE A 24 14.71 -3.67 0.81
CA ILE A 24 14.02 -4.05 -0.44
C ILE A 24 15.04 -4.31 -1.54
N LEU A 25 15.99 -3.41 -1.76
CA LEU A 25 17.05 -3.59 -2.77
C LEU A 25 17.87 -4.86 -2.55
N ARG A 26 18.19 -5.18 -1.30
CA ARG A 26 18.89 -6.42 -0.94
C ARG A 26 18.02 -7.65 -1.24
N CYS A 27 16.75 -7.66 -0.83
CA CYS A 27 15.85 -8.77 -1.08
C CYS A 27 15.59 -8.99 -2.58
N LEU A 28 15.44 -7.91 -3.37
CA LEU A 28 15.31 -8.03 -4.83
C LEU A 28 16.49 -8.76 -5.47
N LYS A 29 17.69 -8.62 -4.91
CA LYS A 29 18.91 -9.25 -5.42
C LYS A 29 19.08 -10.68 -4.91
N ASP A 30 18.82 -10.91 -3.62
CA ASP A 30 19.28 -12.11 -2.91
C ASP A 30 18.16 -13.14 -2.72
N GLU A 31 16.88 -12.74 -2.74
CA GLU A 31 15.75 -13.61 -2.44
C GLU A 31 15.06 -14.12 -3.72
N PRO A 32 14.97 -15.45 -3.90
CA PRO A 32 14.23 -16.01 -5.02
C PRO A 32 12.74 -15.77 -4.88
N ASP A 33 12.03 -15.69 -6.02
CA ASP A 33 10.57 -15.60 -6.07
C ASP A 33 9.96 -14.43 -5.26
N VAL A 34 10.72 -13.36 -5.00
CA VAL A 34 10.30 -12.22 -4.17
C VAL A 34 9.01 -11.52 -4.67
N PHE A 35 8.70 -11.62 -5.95
CA PHE A 35 7.44 -11.10 -6.51
C PHE A 35 6.24 -12.05 -6.34
N THR A 36 6.43 -13.20 -5.70
CA THR A 36 5.36 -14.18 -5.50
C THR A 36 5.28 -14.62 -4.05
N ARG A 37 4.09 -15.03 -3.61
CA ARG A 37 3.86 -15.62 -2.27
C ARG A 37 4.48 -17.02 -2.11
N ARG A 38 5.19 -17.55 -3.12
CA ARG A 38 6.02 -18.75 -2.96
C ARG A 38 7.22 -18.48 -2.03
N ASN A 39 7.70 -17.23 -2.00
CA ASN A 39 8.61 -16.81 -0.94
C ASN A 39 7.75 -16.49 0.31
N GLU A 40 7.71 -17.45 1.24
CA GLU A 40 6.92 -17.36 2.47
C GLU A 40 7.57 -16.48 3.56
N LEU A 41 8.82 -16.04 3.35
CA LEU A 41 9.53 -15.17 4.31
C LEU A 41 9.32 -13.70 3.97
N VAL A 42 9.41 -13.38 2.68
CA VAL A 42 9.41 -12.01 2.20
C VAL A 42 8.90 -11.92 0.77
N HIS A 43 7.96 -11.04 0.48
CA HIS A 43 7.49 -10.84 -0.89
C HIS A 43 6.96 -9.44 -1.14
N MET A 44 6.96 -9.04 -2.42
CA MET A 44 6.55 -7.71 -2.86
C MET A 44 5.04 -7.52 -2.78
N THR A 45 4.68 -6.32 -2.30
CA THR A 45 3.31 -5.79 -2.34
C THR A 45 3.32 -4.37 -2.89
N ALA A 46 2.18 -3.91 -3.35
CA ALA A 46 1.99 -2.51 -3.74
C ALA A 46 0.74 -1.95 -3.07
N SER A 47 0.84 -0.70 -2.61
CA SER A 47 -0.27 0.01 -2.00
C SER A 47 -0.55 1.32 -2.71
N ALA A 48 -1.78 1.78 -2.61
CA ALA A 48 -2.27 3.03 -3.13
C ALA A 48 -2.64 3.98 -2.00
N TRP A 49 -2.02 5.15 -1.94
CA TRP A 49 -2.53 6.28 -1.19
C TRP A 49 -3.38 7.10 -2.14
N ILE A 50 -4.71 6.94 -2.05
CA ILE A 50 -5.65 7.51 -3.04
C ILE A 50 -6.23 8.80 -2.47
N VAL A 51 -6.08 9.89 -3.21
CA VAL A 51 -6.59 11.21 -2.83
C VAL A 51 -7.64 11.71 -3.83
N ASN A 52 -8.49 12.64 -3.39
CA ASN A 52 -9.34 13.41 -4.29
C ASN A 52 -8.55 14.53 -4.97
N ALA A 53 -9.13 15.19 -5.97
CA ALA A 53 -8.44 16.15 -6.83
C ALA A 53 -7.81 17.35 -6.07
N ASP A 54 -8.43 17.82 -5.00
CA ASP A 54 -7.93 18.93 -4.16
C ASP A 54 -7.07 18.45 -2.98
N ARG A 55 -6.84 17.14 -2.85
CA ARG A 55 -6.03 16.50 -1.81
C ARG A 55 -6.52 16.76 -0.37
N THR A 56 -7.81 17.01 -0.23
CA THR A 56 -8.46 17.20 1.08
C THR A 56 -8.99 15.92 1.69
N LYS A 57 -9.08 14.85 0.89
CA LYS A 57 -9.57 13.54 1.33
C LYS A 57 -8.67 12.41 0.86
N VAL A 58 -8.66 11.33 1.65
CA VAL A 58 -7.97 10.07 1.40
C VAL A 58 -9.00 8.94 1.43
N LEU A 59 -8.93 8.03 0.45
CA LEU A 59 -9.77 6.85 0.40
C LEU A 59 -9.14 5.72 1.22
N MET A 60 -9.95 5.09 2.06
CA MET A 60 -9.55 3.92 2.84
C MET A 60 -10.60 2.81 2.73
N ALA A 61 -10.17 1.55 2.94
CA ALA A 61 -11.03 0.39 3.03
C ALA A 61 -10.98 -0.19 4.46
N TYR A 62 -12.12 -0.65 4.99
CA TYR A 62 -12.17 -1.37 6.26
C TYR A 62 -11.82 -2.83 6.04
N HIS A 63 -10.59 -3.20 6.36
CA HIS A 63 -10.03 -4.51 6.10
C HIS A 63 -10.52 -5.55 7.12
N ASN A 64 -11.18 -6.62 6.64
CA ASN A 64 -11.83 -7.62 7.50
C ASN A 64 -10.85 -8.40 8.39
N LEU A 65 -9.63 -8.70 7.90
CA LEU A 65 -8.62 -9.43 8.67
C LEU A 65 -8.02 -8.58 9.80
N TYR A 66 -7.69 -7.32 9.52
CA TYR A 66 -7.07 -6.42 10.49
C TYR A 66 -8.09 -5.69 11.36
N GLN A 67 -9.39 -5.73 10.97
CA GLN A 67 -10.47 -4.97 11.63
C GLN A 67 -10.11 -3.49 11.82
N SER A 68 -9.53 -2.91 10.80
CA SER A 68 -9.01 -1.55 10.77
C SER A 68 -9.27 -0.91 9.42
N TRP A 69 -9.43 0.41 9.41
CA TRP A 69 -9.34 1.19 8.18
C TRP A 69 -7.89 1.21 7.71
N ALA A 70 -7.68 0.88 6.47
CA ALA A 70 -6.37 0.74 5.83
C ALA A 70 -6.36 1.35 4.43
N TRP A 71 -5.19 1.67 3.93
CA TRP A 71 -4.97 1.94 2.52
C TRP A 71 -5.38 0.74 1.65
N LEU A 72 -5.51 0.94 0.35
CA LEU A 72 -5.80 -0.13 -0.59
C LEU A 72 -4.49 -0.69 -1.15
N GLY A 73 -4.45 -2.00 -1.36
CA GLY A 73 -3.25 -2.63 -1.92
C GLY A 73 -3.23 -4.15 -1.79
N GLY A 74 -2.29 -4.75 -2.50
CA GLY A 74 -2.18 -6.21 -2.53
C GLY A 74 -0.83 -6.73 -2.95
N HIS A 75 -0.80 -8.04 -3.15
CA HIS A 75 0.43 -8.75 -3.51
C HIS A 75 0.78 -8.58 -4.99
N ALA A 76 2.06 -8.57 -5.29
CA ALA A 76 2.56 -8.54 -6.67
C ALA A 76 2.10 -9.76 -7.49
N ASP A 77 2.05 -10.95 -6.86
CA ASP A 77 1.60 -12.23 -7.46
C ASP A 77 2.20 -12.51 -8.85
N GLY A 78 3.46 -12.13 -9.03
CA GLY A 78 4.24 -12.32 -10.26
C GLY A 78 4.31 -11.10 -11.17
N GLU A 79 3.51 -10.05 -10.91
CA GLU A 79 3.65 -8.77 -11.62
C GLU A 79 4.88 -8.01 -11.08
N THR A 80 5.69 -7.48 -11.98
CA THR A 80 6.90 -6.74 -11.63
C THR A 80 6.74 -5.22 -11.73
N ASP A 81 5.68 -4.76 -12.40
CA ASP A 81 5.27 -3.36 -12.41
C ASP A 81 4.30 -3.10 -11.25
N LEU A 82 4.84 -2.60 -10.15
CA LEU A 82 4.07 -2.39 -8.92
C LEU A 82 3.05 -1.25 -9.02
N LEU A 83 3.20 -0.31 -9.97
CA LEU A 83 2.15 0.69 -10.24
C LEU A 83 0.91 0.02 -10.85
N VAL A 84 1.11 -0.96 -11.73
CA VAL A 84 0.00 -1.77 -12.28
C VAL A 84 -0.71 -2.52 -11.16
N VAL A 85 0.03 -3.10 -10.22
CA VAL A 85 -0.55 -3.77 -9.03
C VAL A 85 -1.37 -2.78 -8.20
N ALA A 86 -0.80 -1.63 -7.83
CA ALA A 86 -1.51 -0.61 -7.04
C ALA A 86 -2.79 -0.12 -7.70
N LEU A 87 -2.77 0.15 -9.01
CA LEU A 87 -3.94 0.57 -9.79
C LEU A 87 -5.01 -0.53 -9.87
N LYS A 88 -4.60 -1.79 -10.01
CA LYS A 88 -5.50 -2.95 -10.04
C LYS A 88 -6.20 -3.10 -8.68
N GLU A 89 -5.45 -3.17 -7.60
CA GLU A 89 -5.99 -3.33 -6.24
C GLU A 89 -6.89 -2.14 -5.84
N ALA A 90 -6.48 -0.91 -6.18
CA ALA A 90 -7.31 0.27 -5.96
C ALA A 90 -8.72 0.12 -6.57
N ARG A 91 -8.81 -0.39 -7.81
CA ARG A 91 -10.10 -0.62 -8.49
C ARG A 91 -10.87 -1.79 -7.91
N GLU A 92 -10.19 -2.91 -7.64
CA GLU A 92 -10.83 -4.12 -7.13
C GLU A 92 -11.41 -3.93 -5.74
N GLU A 93 -10.70 -3.24 -4.85
CA GLU A 93 -11.10 -3.06 -3.45
C GLU A 93 -12.10 -1.90 -3.23
N SER A 94 -12.14 -0.92 -4.13
CA SER A 94 -13.02 0.25 -4.00
C SER A 94 -14.16 0.31 -5.03
N GLY A 95 -14.05 -0.44 -6.12
CA GLY A 95 -14.98 -0.35 -7.25
C GLY A 95 -14.82 0.89 -8.12
N LEU A 96 -13.84 1.76 -7.84
CA LEU A 96 -13.56 2.95 -8.63
C LEU A 96 -13.20 2.59 -10.07
N ALA A 97 -13.93 3.11 -11.04
CA ALA A 97 -13.64 2.90 -12.45
C ALA A 97 -12.46 3.74 -12.94
N HIS A 98 -12.32 4.94 -12.40
CA HIS A 98 -11.33 5.94 -12.84
C HIS A 98 -10.37 6.29 -11.73
N VAL A 99 -9.24 5.56 -11.68
CA VAL A 99 -8.11 5.84 -10.79
C VAL A 99 -6.89 6.08 -11.66
N ARG A 100 -6.16 7.15 -11.38
CA ARG A 100 -4.94 7.52 -12.12
C ARG A 100 -3.80 7.85 -11.17
N PRO A 101 -2.54 7.63 -11.56
CA PRO A 101 -1.41 8.10 -10.76
C PRO A 101 -1.35 9.65 -10.78
N VAL A 102 -1.04 10.24 -9.63
CA VAL A 102 -0.66 11.66 -9.54
C VAL A 102 0.75 11.84 -10.09
N MET A 103 1.60 10.83 -9.85
CA MET A 103 2.94 10.68 -10.39
C MET A 103 3.22 9.20 -10.63
N GLU A 104 4.05 8.86 -11.61
CA GLU A 104 4.42 7.47 -11.90
C GLU A 104 5.56 6.96 -10.99
N GLU A 105 6.23 7.87 -10.30
CA GLU A 105 7.31 7.59 -9.36
C GLU A 105 6.78 7.00 -8.06
N ILE A 106 7.65 6.28 -7.38
CA ILE A 106 7.38 5.74 -6.04
C ILE A 106 7.08 6.89 -5.07
N TYR A 107 5.94 6.80 -4.39
CA TYR A 107 5.56 7.77 -3.38
C TYR A 107 6.15 7.43 -2.01
N SER A 108 6.18 6.14 -1.63
CA SER A 108 6.71 5.71 -0.34
C SER A 108 7.18 4.26 -0.40
N VAL A 109 8.06 3.84 0.52
CA VAL A 109 8.55 2.46 0.64
C VAL A 109 8.51 2.01 2.09
N GLU A 110 8.12 0.76 2.31
CA GLU A 110 7.94 0.17 3.64
C GLU A 110 8.31 -1.31 3.67
N ALA A 111 8.94 -1.75 4.75
CA ALA A 111 9.05 -3.16 5.11
C ALA A 111 8.06 -3.45 6.25
N LEU A 112 6.95 -4.10 5.93
CA LEU A 112 5.83 -4.27 6.84
C LEU A 112 5.80 -5.68 7.41
N HIS A 113 5.81 -5.80 8.74
CA HIS A 113 5.64 -7.08 9.42
C HIS A 113 4.17 -7.54 9.33
N VAL A 114 3.98 -8.77 8.88
CA VAL A 114 2.69 -9.46 8.88
C VAL A 114 2.71 -10.54 9.94
N CYS A 115 1.83 -10.45 10.93
CA CYS A 115 1.66 -11.48 11.96
C CYS A 115 1.11 -12.78 11.35
N GLY A 116 1.52 -13.93 11.91
CA GLY A 116 0.94 -15.22 11.54
C GLY A 116 -0.59 -15.21 11.73
N HIS A 117 -1.31 -15.70 10.73
CA HIS A 117 -2.77 -15.66 10.71
C HIS A 117 -3.37 -16.86 9.96
N VAL A 118 -4.68 -17.04 10.08
CA VAL A 118 -5.40 -18.07 9.32
C VAL A 118 -6.10 -17.42 8.13
N LYS A 119 -5.78 -17.87 6.90
CA LYS A 119 -6.44 -17.44 5.68
C LYS A 119 -7.06 -18.65 4.98
N ARG A 120 -8.36 -18.62 4.72
CA ARG A 120 -9.11 -19.71 4.05
C ARG A 120 -8.89 -21.09 4.71
N GLY A 121 -8.79 -21.10 6.06
CA GLY A 121 -8.62 -22.34 6.85
C GLY A 121 -7.18 -22.87 6.91
N GLN A 122 -6.20 -22.20 6.32
CA GLN A 122 -4.78 -22.55 6.37
C GLN A 122 -4.01 -21.52 7.19
N TYR A 123 -3.06 -22.00 8.01
CA TYR A 123 -2.16 -21.10 8.75
C TYR A 123 -1.08 -20.56 7.82
N VAL A 124 -0.94 -19.23 7.84
CA VAL A 124 0.12 -18.50 7.15
C VAL A 124 1.10 -18.00 8.22
N SER A 125 2.37 -18.32 8.07
CA SER A 125 3.44 -17.88 8.98
C SER A 125 3.65 -16.37 8.93
N SER A 126 4.22 -15.80 10.00
CA SER A 126 4.67 -14.41 9.98
C SER A 126 5.72 -14.20 8.90
N HIS A 127 5.61 -13.09 8.19
CA HIS A 127 6.47 -12.74 7.07
C HIS A 127 6.58 -11.23 6.90
N ILE A 128 7.36 -10.78 5.93
CA ILE A 128 7.55 -9.36 5.61
C ILE A 128 6.94 -9.05 4.23
N HIS A 129 6.10 -8.05 4.18
CA HIS A 129 5.73 -7.40 2.93
C HIS A 129 6.76 -6.31 2.60
N LEU A 130 7.42 -6.44 1.46
CA LEU A 130 8.21 -5.38 0.86
C LEU A 130 7.27 -4.51 0.04
N ASN A 131 6.83 -3.42 0.62
CA ASN A 131 5.76 -2.60 0.06
C ASN A 131 6.30 -1.37 -0.68
N VAL A 132 5.70 -1.09 -1.83
CA VAL A 132 5.89 0.16 -2.57
C VAL A 132 4.55 0.86 -2.69
N THR A 133 4.47 2.09 -2.21
CA THR A 133 3.25 2.89 -2.24
C THR A 133 3.28 3.88 -3.39
N TYR A 134 2.17 3.98 -4.12
CA TYR A 134 1.94 5.00 -5.15
C TYR A 134 0.87 5.99 -4.73
N LEU A 135 1.05 7.26 -5.11
CA LEU A 135 0.04 8.29 -4.92
C LEU A 135 -0.90 8.30 -6.12
N LEU A 136 -2.14 7.95 -5.87
CA LEU A 136 -3.19 7.89 -6.89
C LEU A 136 -4.25 8.96 -6.63
N GLU A 137 -5.01 9.30 -7.67
CA GLU A 137 -6.12 10.24 -7.61
C GLU A 137 -7.38 9.61 -8.18
N ALA A 138 -8.52 9.89 -7.54
CA ALA A 138 -9.85 9.51 -8.01
C ALA A 138 -10.88 10.60 -7.71
N ASP A 139 -12.02 10.57 -8.41
CA ASP A 139 -13.15 11.46 -8.11
C ASP A 139 -13.89 10.95 -6.86
N GLU A 140 -14.00 11.79 -5.85
CA GLU A 140 -14.71 11.45 -4.60
C GLU A 140 -16.22 11.25 -4.78
N ASN A 141 -16.78 11.67 -5.92
CA ASN A 141 -18.19 11.50 -6.27
C ASN A 141 -18.47 10.20 -7.02
N ASP A 142 -17.42 9.48 -7.46
CA ASP A 142 -17.58 8.18 -8.10
C ASP A 142 -18.16 7.16 -7.10
N PRO A 143 -19.05 6.25 -7.54
CA PRO A 143 -19.63 5.25 -6.65
C PRO A 143 -18.57 4.30 -6.12
N LEU A 144 -18.64 4.01 -4.82
CA LEU A 144 -17.76 3.08 -4.12
C LEU A 144 -18.44 1.73 -3.90
N PHE A 145 -17.71 0.64 -4.07
CA PHE A 145 -18.19 -0.71 -3.83
C PHE A 145 -17.18 -1.49 -2.99
N ILE A 146 -17.68 -2.31 -2.07
CA ILE A 146 -16.84 -3.20 -1.25
C ILE A 146 -16.45 -4.45 -2.02
N LYS A 147 -15.28 -5.01 -1.73
CA LYS A 147 -14.86 -6.35 -2.10
C LYS A 147 -15.10 -7.26 -0.89
N ALA A 148 -16.27 -7.86 -0.81
CA ALA A 148 -16.82 -8.46 0.40
C ALA A 148 -15.95 -9.56 1.05
N ASP A 149 -15.08 -10.23 0.29
CA ASP A 149 -14.12 -11.20 0.81
C ASP A 149 -12.85 -10.58 1.44
N GLU A 150 -12.63 -9.29 1.25
CA GLU A 150 -11.45 -8.57 1.76
C GLU A 150 -11.83 -7.39 2.66
N ASN A 151 -12.84 -6.60 2.30
CA ASN A 151 -13.25 -5.44 3.07
C ASN A 151 -14.77 -5.37 3.29
N SER A 152 -15.20 -4.62 4.31
CA SER A 152 -16.61 -4.40 4.64
C SER A 152 -17.01 -2.92 4.64
N GLY A 153 -16.11 -2.04 4.24
CA GLY A 153 -16.36 -0.61 4.08
C GLY A 153 -15.32 0.04 3.19
N VAL A 154 -15.73 1.04 2.43
CA VAL A 154 -14.83 1.91 1.66
C VAL A 154 -15.35 3.33 1.83
N ALA A 155 -14.50 4.27 2.24
CA ALA A 155 -14.93 5.63 2.51
C ALA A 155 -13.78 6.65 2.36
N TRP A 156 -14.17 7.87 2.08
CA TRP A 156 -13.29 9.04 2.07
C TRP A 156 -13.22 9.68 3.45
N PHE A 157 -12.01 10.01 3.89
CA PHE A 157 -11.72 10.67 5.16
C PHE A 157 -10.85 11.90 4.93
N ALA A 158 -10.99 12.94 5.76
CA ALA A 158 -9.93 13.95 5.81
C ALA A 158 -8.60 13.31 6.23
N PRO A 159 -7.43 13.81 5.78
CA PRO A 159 -6.14 13.16 6.07
C PRO A 159 -5.91 12.85 7.54
N LYS A 160 -6.30 13.76 8.45
CA LYS A 160 -6.19 13.53 9.89
C LYS A 160 -7.17 12.46 10.39
N GLU A 161 -8.37 12.42 9.87
CA GLU A 161 -9.36 11.39 10.20
C GLU A 161 -8.91 10.01 9.72
N ALA A 162 -8.26 9.92 8.53
CA ALA A 162 -7.68 8.69 8.01
C ALA A 162 -6.63 8.09 8.97
N GLU A 163 -5.83 8.93 9.65
CA GLU A 163 -4.96 8.48 10.73
C GLU A 163 -5.77 7.96 11.93
N ASP A 164 -6.77 8.73 12.36
CA ASP A 164 -7.50 8.47 13.62
C ASP A 164 -8.41 7.23 13.55
N VAL A 165 -8.95 6.88 12.37
CA VAL A 165 -9.77 5.67 12.19
C VAL A 165 -8.95 4.39 12.08
N CYS A 166 -7.64 4.47 11.85
CA CYS A 166 -6.74 3.33 11.87
C CYS A 166 -6.52 2.83 13.30
N THR A 167 -6.85 1.56 13.55
CA THR A 167 -6.70 0.94 14.88
C THR A 167 -5.33 0.31 15.09
N GLU A 168 -4.47 0.29 14.07
CA GLU A 168 -3.10 -0.24 14.14
C GLU A 168 -2.12 0.90 14.46
N PRO A 169 -1.60 1.03 15.71
CA PRO A 169 -0.84 2.20 16.12
C PRO A 169 0.41 2.44 15.28
N TRP A 170 1.10 1.36 14.90
CA TRP A 170 2.33 1.48 14.11
C TRP A 170 2.05 2.02 12.70
N MET A 171 1.02 1.48 12.02
CA MET A 171 0.58 1.96 10.70
C MET A 171 0.14 3.43 10.76
N ARG A 172 -0.68 3.79 11.76
CA ARG A 172 -1.12 5.17 11.98
C ARG A 172 0.06 6.12 12.17
N ASP A 173 0.95 5.81 13.13
CA ASP A 173 1.96 6.75 13.61
C ASP A 173 3.20 6.84 12.71
N HIS A 174 3.55 5.77 12.00
CA HIS A 174 4.76 5.70 11.18
C HIS A 174 4.49 5.72 9.68
N ILE A 175 3.33 5.22 9.22
CA ILE A 175 3.02 5.13 7.80
C ILE A 175 2.02 6.22 7.39
N TYR A 176 0.77 6.19 7.86
CA TYR A 176 -0.27 7.10 7.37
C TYR A 176 0.04 8.57 7.70
N ARG A 177 0.57 8.85 8.89
CA ARG A 177 1.04 10.19 9.23
C ARG A 177 2.14 10.67 8.29
N LYS A 178 3.13 9.82 8.00
CA LYS A 178 4.20 10.11 7.03
C LYS A 178 3.63 10.42 5.65
N LEU A 179 2.71 9.58 5.13
CA LEU A 179 2.07 9.79 3.83
C LEU A 179 1.33 11.13 3.78
N ASN A 180 0.60 11.48 4.83
CA ASN A 180 -0.08 12.77 4.94
C ASN A 180 0.90 13.96 5.05
N GLU A 181 2.02 13.80 5.73
CA GLU A 181 3.08 14.83 5.78
C GLU A 181 3.69 15.07 4.40
N LYS A 182 4.00 14.00 3.68
CA LYS A 182 4.50 14.08 2.29
C LYS A 182 3.48 14.76 1.37
N LEU A 183 2.18 14.46 1.54
CA LEU A 183 1.13 15.07 0.73
C LEU A 183 1.07 16.59 0.87
N ARG A 184 1.40 17.14 2.04
CA ARG A 184 1.44 18.60 2.29
C ARG A 184 2.60 19.31 1.58
N THR A 185 3.58 18.57 1.09
CA THR A 185 4.78 19.12 0.43
C THR A 185 4.70 19.07 -1.10
N LEU A 186 3.62 18.50 -1.65
CA LEU A 186 3.30 18.44 -3.07
C LEU A 186 2.35 19.58 -3.49
#